data_0e38a57cb554327c3ebe73430d573112
#
_entry.id   0e38a57cb554327c3ebe73430d573112
#
_cell.length_a   1.000
_cell.length_b   1.000
_cell.length_c   1.000
_cell.angle_alpha   90.00
_cell.angle_beta   90.00
_cell.angle_gamma   90.00
#
_symmetry.space_group_name_H-M   'P 1'
#
loop_
_entity.id
_entity.type
_entity.pdbx_description
1 polymer ?
#
loop_
_entity_poly.entity_id
_entity_poly.type
_entity_poly.pdbx_seq_one_letter_code
_entity_poly.pdbx_strand_id
1 'polypeptide(L)'
;MDSGISITAEKLIDPTVKKACKMTVKEEEIIKLVGISSKKIALNSIDKVSFWLVYENNNLLYCKLCNRGPFTKKGLYLHLSRIHRNEIKSMLEEELRHEIRTLL
;
A
#
# COMPACT_ATOMS: atom_id res chain seq x y z
N MET A 1 9.37 -14.14 12.74
CA MET A 1 9.75 -14.67 11.45
C MET A 1 9.27 -13.79 10.35
N ASP A 2 10.21 -13.32 9.57
CA ASP A 2 9.90 -12.30 8.56
C ASP A 2 9.33 -12.87 7.26
N SER A 3 9.44 -14.18 7.02
CA SER A 3 8.94 -14.75 5.77
C SER A 3 7.44 -14.55 5.59
N GLY A 4 6.64 -14.74 6.66
CA GLY A 4 5.20 -14.50 6.60
C GLY A 4 4.86 -13.04 6.35
N ILE A 5 5.60 -12.12 6.97
CA ILE A 5 5.42 -10.69 6.78
C ILE A 5 5.80 -10.30 5.35
N SER A 6 6.89 -10.84 4.82
CA SER A 6 7.33 -10.56 3.45
C SER A 6 6.28 -11.00 2.43
N ILE A 7 5.74 -12.21 2.59
CA ILE A 7 4.70 -12.73 1.70
C ILE A 7 3.44 -11.86 1.78
N THR A 8 3.01 -11.51 2.99
CA THR A 8 1.84 -10.68 3.18
C THR A 8 2.06 -9.29 2.59
N ALA A 9 3.22 -8.67 2.80
CA ALA A 9 3.54 -7.37 2.23
C ALA A 9 3.47 -7.42 0.70
N GLU A 10 4.01 -8.45 0.09
CA GLU A 10 3.96 -8.61 -1.37
C GLU A 10 2.51 -8.62 -1.87
N LYS A 11 1.63 -9.33 -1.18
CA LYS A 11 0.21 -9.40 -1.54
C LYS A 11 -0.50 -8.06 -1.39
N LEU A 12 -0.03 -7.22 -0.48
CA LEU A 12 -0.68 -5.94 -0.19
C LEU A 12 -0.18 -4.78 -1.06
N ILE A 13 0.86 -4.97 -1.86
CA ILE A 13 1.39 -3.89 -2.70
C ILE A 13 0.29 -3.34 -3.62
N ASP A 14 -0.39 -4.22 -4.36
CA ASP A 14 -1.41 -3.80 -5.32
C ASP A 14 -2.55 -3.01 -4.66
N PRO A 15 -3.21 -3.52 -3.61
CA PRO A 15 -4.28 -2.74 -2.98
C PRO A 15 -3.79 -1.44 -2.35
N THR A 16 -2.56 -1.41 -1.84
CA THR A 16 -2.00 -0.18 -1.27
C THR A 16 -1.81 0.88 -2.34
N VAL A 17 -1.25 0.51 -3.48
CA VAL A 17 -1.06 1.43 -4.60
C VAL A 17 -2.40 1.90 -5.14
N LYS A 18 -3.37 1.00 -5.28
CA LYS A 18 -4.72 1.37 -5.72
C LYS A 18 -5.33 2.41 -4.79
N LYS A 19 -5.24 2.18 -3.48
CA LYS A 19 -5.80 3.13 -2.53
C LYS A 19 -5.11 4.48 -2.60
N ALA A 20 -3.79 4.49 -2.72
CA ALA A 20 -3.02 5.71 -2.86
C ALA A 20 -3.44 6.51 -4.09
N CYS A 21 -3.78 5.81 -5.17
CA CYS A 21 -4.22 6.44 -6.43
C CYS A 21 -5.72 6.72 -6.48
N LYS A 22 -6.41 6.62 -5.35
CA LYS A 22 -7.85 6.91 -5.22
C LYS A 22 -8.73 5.95 -6.02
N MET A 23 -8.26 4.70 -6.16
CA MET A 23 -9.03 3.62 -6.76
C MET A 23 -9.75 2.86 -5.65
N THR A 24 -10.89 2.27 -5.99
CA THR A 24 -11.67 1.51 -5.02
C THR A 24 -11.00 0.18 -4.71
N VAL A 25 -10.89 -0.14 -3.41
CA VAL A 25 -10.41 -1.44 -2.94
C VAL A 25 -11.46 -1.97 -1.96
N LYS A 26 -12.01 -3.14 -2.25
CA LYS A 26 -13.04 -3.73 -1.40
C LYS A 26 -12.42 -4.57 -0.30
N GLU A 27 -13.08 -4.60 0.87
CA GLU A 27 -12.60 -5.40 1.99
C GLU A 27 -12.53 -6.89 1.65
N GLU A 28 -13.47 -7.38 0.83
CA GLU A 28 -13.46 -8.78 0.41
C GLU A 28 -12.18 -9.15 -0.32
N GLU A 29 -11.62 -8.22 -1.09
CA GLU A 29 -10.35 -8.46 -1.79
C GLU A 29 -9.23 -8.66 -0.79
N ILE A 30 -9.21 -7.86 0.28
CA ILE A 30 -8.19 -7.96 1.32
C ILE A 30 -8.34 -9.27 2.08
N ILE A 31 -9.57 -9.66 2.41
CA ILE A 31 -9.83 -10.92 3.11
C ILE A 31 -9.34 -12.10 2.27
N LYS A 32 -9.55 -12.07 0.95
CA LYS A 32 -9.07 -13.13 0.06
C LYS A 32 -7.54 -13.22 0.05
N LEU A 33 -6.86 -12.09 0.21
CA LEU A 33 -5.40 -12.06 0.18
C LEU A 33 -4.76 -12.53 1.48
N VAL A 34 -5.32 -12.13 2.63
CA VAL A 34 -4.65 -12.32 3.92
C VAL A 34 -5.47 -13.12 4.93
N GLY A 35 -6.72 -13.42 4.64
CA GLY A 35 -7.64 -14.09 5.56
C GLY A 35 -8.35 -13.11 6.47
N ILE A 36 -9.46 -13.57 7.05
CA ILE A 36 -10.32 -12.70 7.85
C ILE A 36 -9.65 -12.28 9.16
N SER A 37 -8.84 -13.16 9.76
CA SER A 37 -8.18 -12.86 11.02
C SER A 37 -7.11 -11.76 10.88
N SER A 38 -6.55 -11.59 9.70
CA SER A 38 -5.52 -10.57 9.43
C SER A 38 -6.08 -9.33 8.77
N LYS A 39 -7.39 -9.27 8.53
CA LYS A 39 -8.02 -8.16 7.81
C LYS A 39 -7.71 -6.80 8.43
N LYS A 40 -7.89 -6.67 9.74
CA LYS A 40 -7.70 -5.38 10.42
C LYS A 40 -6.26 -4.89 10.33
N ILE A 41 -5.31 -5.79 10.54
CA ILE A 41 -3.89 -5.48 10.44
C ILE A 41 -3.56 -5.02 9.03
N ALA A 42 -4.06 -5.74 8.03
CA ALA A 42 -3.82 -5.41 6.62
C ALA A 42 -4.42 -4.06 6.25
N LEU A 43 -5.66 -3.80 6.64
CA LEU A 43 -6.32 -2.54 6.32
C LEU A 43 -5.60 -1.35 6.96
N ASN A 44 -5.18 -1.48 8.21
CA ASN A 44 -4.43 -0.42 8.88
C ASN A 44 -3.10 -0.15 8.19
N SER A 45 -2.39 -1.22 7.79
CA SER A 45 -1.12 -1.08 7.09
C SER A 45 -1.29 -0.42 5.72
N ILE A 46 -2.33 -0.81 5.00
CA ILE A 46 -2.66 -0.21 3.70
C ILE A 46 -2.94 1.29 3.86
N ASP A 47 -3.75 1.65 4.86
CA ASP A 47 -4.10 3.05 5.09
C ASP A 47 -2.87 3.89 5.39
N LYS A 48 -2.01 3.41 6.27
CA LYS A 48 -0.82 4.17 6.68
C LYS A 48 0.19 4.29 5.55
N VAL A 49 0.46 3.22 4.84
CA VAL A 49 1.44 3.25 3.76
C VAL A 49 0.92 4.08 2.59
N SER A 50 -0.35 3.90 2.20
CA SER A 50 -0.91 4.64 1.06
C SER A 50 -0.84 6.14 1.28
N PHE A 51 -0.97 6.61 2.51
CA PHE A 51 -0.89 8.02 2.85
C PHE A 51 0.46 8.64 2.43
N TRP A 52 1.53 7.85 2.41
CA TRP A 52 2.88 8.34 2.12
C TRP A 52 3.29 8.20 0.66
N LEU A 53 2.43 7.69 -0.21
CA LEU A 53 2.79 7.39 -1.60
C LEU A 53 2.42 8.50 -2.59
N VAL A 54 1.38 9.26 -2.31
CA VAL A 54 0.81 10.21 -3.27
C VAL A 54 0.45 11.51 -2.57
N TYR A 55 0.65 12.62 -3.27
CA TYR A 55 0.07 13.89 -2.83
C TYR A 55 -0.65 14.57 -3.99
N GLU A 56 -1.59 15.43 -3.64
CA GLU A 56 -2.37 16.19 -4.60
C GLU A 56 -1.98 17.68 -4.57
N ASN A 57 -1.90 18.28 -5.74
CA ASN A 57 -1.69 19.72 -5.87
C ASN A 57 -2.51 20.21 -7.06
N ASN A 58 -3.44 21.14 -6.83
CA ASN A 58 -4.33 21.65 -7.86
C ASN A 58 -5.11 20.54 -8.57
N ASN A 59 -5.58 19.54 -7.81
CA ASN A 59 -6.31 18.37 -8.29
C ASN A 59 -5.49 17.45 -9.21
N LEU A 60 -4.16 17.62 -9.20
CA LEU A 60 -3.26 16.76 -9.97
C LEU A 60 -2.49 15.85 -9.01
N LEU A 61 -2.23 14.63 -9.46
CA LEU A 61 -1.60 13.59 -8.64
C LEU A 61 -0.09 13.52 -8.88
N TYR A 62 0.67 13.41 -7.80
CA TYR A 62 2.13 13.34 -7.85
C TYR A 62 2.62 12.19 -6.98
N CYS A 63 3.74 11.59 -7.40
CA CYS A 63 4.40 10.55 -6.61
C CYS A 63 5.18 11.21 -5.48
N LYS A 64 4.85 10.84 -4.24
CA LYS A 64 5.51 11.40 -3.06
C LYS A 64 6.92 10.82 -2.86
N LEU A 65 7.20 9.68 -3.47
CA LEU A 65 8.50 9.01 -3.31
C LEU A 65 9.59 9.61 -4.19
N CYS A 66 9.23 10.15 -5.35
CA CYS A 66 10.22 10.74 -6.27
C CYS A 66 9.83 12.12 -6.78
N ASN A 67 8.69 12.66 -6.34
CA ASN A 67 8.18 13.99 -6.72
C ASN A 67 7.88 14.16 -8.19
N ARG A 68 7.73 13.06 -8.94
CA ARG A 68 7.33 13.13 -10.35
C ARG A 68 5.83 13.30 -10.48
N GLY A 69 5.42 13.87 -11.59
CA GLY A 69 4.04 14.10 -11.93
C GLY A 69 3.91 15.36 -12.74
N PRO A 70 2.66 15.76 -13.08
CA PRO A 70 1.40 15.13 -12.67
C PRO A 70 1.11 13.83 -13.42
N PHE A 71 0.36 12.96 -12.79
CA PHE A 71 -0.06 11.68 -13.37
C PHE A 71 -1.58 11.58 -13.39
N THR A 72 -2.09 10.77 -14.34
CA THR A 72 -3.46 10.26 -14.21
C THR A 72 -3.46 9.18 -13.12
N LYS A 73 -4.64 8.78 -12.65
CA LYS A 73 -4.74 7.69 -11.66
C LYS A 73 -4.05 6.43 -12.16
N LYS A 74 -4.34 6.03 -13.39
CA LYS A 74 -3.75 4.82 -13.98
C LYS A 74 -2.25 4.98 -14.18
N GLY A 75 -1.81 6.14 -14.64
CA GLY A 75 -0.40 6.40 -14.84
C GLY A 75 0.38 6.31 -13.54
N LEU A 76 -0.16 6.90 -12.47
CA LEU A 76 0.48 6.85 -11.16
C LEU A 76 0.49 5.42 -10.59
N TYR A 77 -0.62 4.70 -10.76
CA TYR A 77 -0.69 3.30 -10.37
C TYR A 77 0.42 2.48 -11.02
N LEU A 78 0.61 2.64 -12.33
CA LEU A 78 1.66 1.92 -13.05
C LEU A 78 3.05 2.36 -12.60
N HIS A 79 3.24 3.66 -12.41
CA HIS A 79 4.52 4.21 -11.93
C HIS A 79 4.91 3.63 -10.58
N LEU A 80 4.00 3.69 -9.61
CA LEU A 80 4.26 3.16 -8.26
C LEU A 80 4.49 1.65 -8.29
N SER A 81 3.67 0.93 -9.05
CA SER A 81 3.76 -0.53 -9.09
C SER A 81 5.04 -1.03 -9.74
N ARG A 82 5.60 -0.27 -10.68
CA ARG A 82 6.78 -0.69 -11.44
C ARG A 82 8.07 -0.12 -10.90
N ILE A 83 8.07 1.18 -10.56
CA ILE A 83 9.29 1.89 -10.17
C ILE A 83 9.55 1.78 -8.67
N HIS A 84 8.52 1.83 -7.86
CA HIS A 84 8.64 1.89 -6.40
C HIS A 84 8.17 0.62 -5.69
N ARG A 85 8.07 -0.48 -6.42
CA ARG A 85 7.53 -1.73 -5.84
C ARG A 85 8.29 -2.18 -4.60
N ASN A 86 9.61 -2.19 -4.66
CA ASN A 86 10.43 -2.66 -3.54
C ASN A 86 10.35 -1.71 -2.34
N GLU A 87 10.31 -0.41 -2.60
CA GLU A 87 10.16 0.57 -1.53
C GLU A 87 8.82 0.39 -0.82
N ILE A 88 7.75 0.23 -1.59
CA ILE A 88 6.41 0.04 -1.03
C ILE A 88 6.33 -1.26 -0.23
N LYS A 89 6.93 -2.33 -0.74
CA LYS A 89 7.00 -3.59 -0.01
C LYS A 89 7.70 -3.42 1.33
N SER A 90 8.83 -2.72 1.36
CA SER A 90 9.57 -2.47 2.60
C SER A 90 8.74 -1.65 3.59
N MET A 91 8.03 -0.63 3.10
CA MET A 91 7.15 0.17 3.94
C MET A 91 6.03 -0.69 4.55
N LEU A 92 5.44 -1.58 3.75
CA LEU A 92 4.40 -2.48 4.21
C LEU A 92 4.94 -3.48 5.23
N GLU A 93 6.13 -4.04 5.00
CA GLU A 93 6.76 -4.96 5.95
C GLU A 93 6.96 -4.28 7.31
N GLU A 94 7.46 -3.07 7.29
CA GLU A 94 7.71 -2.32 8.53
C GLU A 94 6.40 -2.02 9.26
N GLU A 95 5.37 -1.59 8.52
CA GLU A 95 4.08 -1.28 9.12
C GLU A 95 3.38 -2.52 9.65
N LEU A 96 3.49 -3.65 8.93
CA LEU A 96 2.93 -4.92 9.41
C LEU A 96 3.59 -5.35 10.71
N ARG A 97 4.91 -5.22 10.82
CA ARG A 97 5.63 -5.52 12.07
C ARG A 97 5.12 -4.64 13.21
N HIS A 98 4.93 -3.37 12.93
CA HIS A 98 4.42 -2.43 13.92
C HIS A 98 3.01 -2.81 14.38
N GLU A 99 2.11 -3.10 13.45
CA GLU A 99 0.73 -3.50 13.77
C GLU A 99 0.69 -4.78 14.59
N ILE A 100 1.51 -5.75 14.25
CA ILE A 100 1.58 -7.01 15.00
C ILE A 100 2.08 -6.77 16.42
N ARG A 101 3.09 -5.93 16.58
CA ARG A 101 3.63 -5.60 17.91
C ARG A 101 2.61 -4.92 18.80
N THR A 102 1.75 -4.09 18.26
CA THR A 102 0.74 -3.40 19.06
C THR A 102 -0.36 -4.33 19.57
N LEU A 103 -0.49 -5.53 18.98
CA LEU A 103 -1.45 -6.54 19.45
C LEU A 103 -0.90 -7.37 20.63
N LEU A 104 0.39 -7.35 20.82
CA LEU A 104 1.02 -8.08 21.90
C LEU A 104 1.12 -7.20 23.15
#